data_636068652b3f2fe09f47b474bea00fac
#
_entry.id   636068652b3f2fe09f47b474bea00fac
#
_cell.length_a   1.000
_cell.length_b   1.000
_cell.length_c   1.000
_cell.angle_alpha   90.00
_cell.angle_beta   90.00
_cell.angle_gamma   90.00
#
_symmetry.space_group_name_H-M   'P 1'
#
loop_
_entity.id
_entity.type
_entity.pdbx_description
1 polymer ?
#
loop_
_entity_poly.entity_id
_entity_poly.type
_entity_poly.pdbx_seq_one_letter_code
_entity_poly.pdbx_strand_id
1 'polypeptide(L)'
;MIQRRTLLQSGAAVALGAPALTGFAQQSVTLKFHTFMAPQSNVWLNMHKAWMDKVEKDSGGRIKFEAYPAMQLGGSPVQLFDQAKDGVVDIVWTLPGNTAGRFPRSEVFELPF
;
A
#
# COMPACT_ATOMS: atom_id res chain seq x y z
N MET A 1 -22.65 39.32 -68.90
CA MET A 1 -22.58 38.19 -69.78
C MET A 1 -21.76 37.08 -69.18
N ILE A 2 -22.35 35.92 -69.01
CA ILE A 2 -21.77 34.62 -68.61
C ILE A 2 -21.46 34.42 -67.15
N GLN A 3 -22.37 33.71 -66.53
CA GLN A 3 -22.26 33.00 -65.26
C GLN A 3 -21.24 31.83 -65.38
N ARG A 4 -20.46 31.63 -64.33
CA ARG A 4 -19.91 30.29 -64.03
C ARG A 4 -20.17 29.92 -62.61
N ARG A 5 -21.05 28.96 -62.46
CA ARG A 5 -21.36 28.22 -61.25
C ARG A 5 -20.14 27.47 -60.80
N THR A 6 -19.71 27.70 -59.60
CA THR A 6 -18.77 26.82 -58.90
C THR A 6 -19.53 26.07 -57.83
N LEU A 7 -19.67 24.80 -58.05
CA LEU A 7 -20.23 23.83 -57.14
C LEU A 7 -19.35 23.72 -55.90
N LEU A 8 -19.92 24.01 -54.76
CA LEU A 8 -19.35 23.72 -53.48
C LEU A 8 -19.57 22.23 -53.17
N GLN A 9 -18.53 21.45 -53.28
CA GLN A 9 -18.51 20.08 -52.76
C GLN A 9 -18.26 20.16 -51.25
N SER A 10 -19.31 19.92 -50.47
CA SER A 10 -19.23 19.71 -49.01
C SER A 10 -18.63 18.36 -48.74
N GLY A 11 -17.36 18.33 -48.42
CA GLY A 11 -16.69 17.16 -47.82
C GLY A 11 -17.08 17.06 -46.36
N ALA A 12 -17.97 16.15 -46.03
CA ALA A 12 -18.26 15.78 -44.65
C ALA A 12 -17.07 14.93 -44.11
N ALA A 13 -16.22 15.53 -43.31
CA ALA A 13 -15.23 14.84 -42.56
C ALA A 13 -15.92 14.10 -41.38
N VAL A 14 -16.12 12.81 -41.55
CA VAL A 14 -16.53 11.93 -40.46
C VAL A 14 -15.34 11.79 -39.52
N ALA A 15 -15.33 12.54 -38.43
CA ALA A 15 -14.40 12.34 -37.34
C ALA A 15 -14.79 11.03 -36.63
N LEU A 16 -14.09 9.95 -36.94
CA LEU A 16 -14.12 8.74 -36.15
C LEU A 16 -13.54 9.04 -34.78
N GLY A 17 -14.42 9.31 -33.83
CA GLY A 17 -14.07 9.45 -32.43
C GLY A 17 -13.50 8.14 -31.93
N ALA A 18 -12.19 8.06 -31.78
CA ALA A 18 -11.55 6.98 -31.06
C ALA A 18 -12.10 6.97 -29.63
N PRO A 19 -12.61 5.85 -29.11
CA PRO A 19 -12.97 5.78 -27.70
C PRO A 19 -11.72 6.10 -26.89
N ALA A 20 -11.74 7.20 -26.15
CA ALA A 20 -10.74 7.46 -25.13
C ALA A 20 -10.82 6.28 -24.17
N LEU A 21 -9.87 5.35 -24.26
CA LEU A 21 -9.62 4.38 -23.23
C LEU A 21 -9.19 5.18 -22.00
N THR A 22 -10.17 5.61 -21.21
CA THR A 22 -9.92 6.10 -19.86
C THR A 22 -9.32 4.93 -19.10
N GLY A 23 -7.99 4.85 -19.15
CA GLY A 23 -7.26 3.94 -18.29
C GLY A 23 -7.70 4.28 -16.87
N PHE A 24 -8.43 3.37 -16.24
CA PHE A 24 -8.67 3.47 -14.81
C PHE A 24 -7.29 3.51 -14.17
N ALA A 25 -6.88 4.71 -13.77
CA ALA A 25 -5.68 4.88 -12.97
C ALA A 25 -5.91 4.03 -11.73
N GLN A 26 -5.22 2.89 -11.67
CA GLN A 26 -5.37 1.91 -10.64
C GLN A 26 -4.87 2.57 -9.35
N GLN A 27 -5.80 2.98 -8.48
CA GLN A 27 -5.51 3.66 -7.23
C GLN A 27 -4.56 2.79 -6.41
N SER A 28 -3.37 3.31 -6.12
CA SER A 28 -2.43 2.66 -5.21
C SER A 28 -2.73 3.08 -3.78
N VAL A 29 -2.62 2.13 -2.87
CA VAL A 29 -2.71 2.35 -1.42
C VAL A 29 -1.32 2.22 -0.83
N THR A 30 -0.92 3.16 0.02
CA THR A 30 0.32 3.08 0.79
C THR A 30 -0.01 2.73 2.24
N LEU A 31 0.54 1.62 2.73
CA LEU A 31 0.35 1.13 4.08
C LEU A 31 1.58 1.44 4.93
N LYS A 32 1.36 2.02 6.10
CA LYS A 32 2.41 2.29 7.07
C LYS A 32 2.66 1.05 7.93
N PHE A 33 3.87 0.53 7.87
CA PHE A 33 4.32 -0.61 8.66
C PHE A 33 5.31 -0.16 9.74
N HIS A 34 5.02 -0.44 11.00
CA HIS A 34 5.87 -0.05 12.13
C HIS A 34 6.29 -1.25 12.99
N THR A 35 7.55 -1.28 13.40
CA THR A 35 8.10 -2.35 14.24
C THR A 35 9.30 -1.87 15.06
N PHE A 36 9.57 -2.59 16.16
CA PHE A 36 10.78 -2.37 16.97
C PHE A 36 12.03 -3.08 16.39
N MET A 37 11.87 -3.91 15.36
CA MET A 37 12.99 -4.65 14.76
C MET A 37 14.00 -3.72 14.12
N ALA A 38 15.28 -3.96 14.38
CA ALA A 38 16.37 -3.19 13.79
C ALA A 38 16.48 -3.46 12.28
N PRO A 39 16.83 -2.43 11.45
CA PRO A 39 16.90 -2.56 9.99
C PRO A 39 17.90 -3.62 9.50
N GLN A 40 18.93 -3.91 10.29
CA GLN A 40 19.96 -4.91 9.98
C GLN A 40 19.64 -6.30 10.53
N SER A 41 18.53 -6.48 11.24
CA SER A 41 18.15 -7.78 11.80
C SER A 41 17.73 -8.76 10.71
N ASN A 42 18.01 -10.05 10.95
CA ASN A 42 17.61 -11.12 10.04
C ASN A 42 16.09 -11.14 9.82
N VAL A 43 15.32 -10.92 10.88
CA VAL A 43 13.85 -10.86 10.81
C VAL A 43 13.39 -9.71 9.91
N TRP A 44 14.02 -8.55 10.01
CA TRP A 44 13.69 -7.42 9.15
C TRP A 44 13.99 -7.73 7.68
N LEU A 45 15.21 -8.17 7.39
CA LEU A 45 15.67 -8.37 6.01
C LEU A 45 14.98 -9.53 5.30
N ASN A 46 14.85 -10.68 5.98
CA ASN A 46 14.40 -11.92 5.35
C ASN A 46 12.93 -12.25 5.58
N MET A 47 12.25 -11.53 6.48
CA MET A 47 10.83 -11.71 6.72
C MET A 47 10.02 -10.46 6.36
N HIS A 48 10.22 -9.35 7.07
CA HIS A 48 9.37 -8.17 6.87
C HIS A 48 9.58 -7.54 5.48
N LYS A 49 10.83 -7.24 5.15
CA LYS A 49 11.15 -6.61 3.86
C LYS A 49 10.80 -7.53 2.69
N ALA A 50 11.17 -8.80 2.76
CA ALA A 50 10.87 -9.77 1.71
C ALA A 50 9.36 -9.94 1.51
N TRP A 51 8.58 -9.94 2.59
CA TRP A 51 7.12 -9.99 2.52
C TRP A 51 6.54 -8.73 1.89
N MET A 52 6.96 -7.55 2.30
CA MET A 52 6.51 -6.28 1.72
C MET A 52 6.82 -6.20 0.21
N ASP A 53 8.06 -6.51 -0.18
CA ASP A 53 8.50 -6.52 -1.58
C ASP A 53 7.65 -7.50 -2.42
N LYS A 54 7.32 -8.67 -1.85
CA LYS A 54 6.46 -9.65 -2.51
C LYS A 54 5.03 -9.14 -2.69
N VAL A 55 4.44 -8.53 -1.68
CA VAL A 55 3.07 -7.97 -1.76
C VAL A 55 3.02 -6.82 -2.77
N GLU A 56 4.00 -5.94 -2.80
CA GLU A 56 4.08 -4.87 -3.80
C GLU A 56 4.13 -5.44 -5.21
N LYS A 57 4.97 -6.45 -5.44
CA LYS A 57 5.09 -7.13 -6.73
C LYS A 57 3.80 -7.85 -7.12
N ASP A 58 3.23 -8.66 -6.24
CA ASP A 58 2.05 -9.48 -6.53
C ASP A 58 0.80 -8.61 -6.73
N SER A 59 0.73 -7.44 -6.08
CA SER A 59 -0.33 -6.46 -6.30
C SER A 59 -0.17 -5.63 -7.58
N GLY A 60 0.93 -5.80 -8.31
CA GLY A 60 1.23 -4.95 -9.47
C GLY A 60 1.44 -3.47 -9.09
N GLY A 61 1.98 -3.19 -7.89
CA GLY A 61 2.23 -1.85 -7.38
C GLY A 61 0.98 -1.14 -6.83
N ARG A 62 -0.14 -1.84 -6.69
CA ARG A 62 -1.36 -1.28 -6.08
C ARG A 62 -1.25 -1.12 -4.57
N ILE A 63 -0.48 -1.98 -3.91
CA ILE A 63 -0.16 -1.89 -2.50
C ILE A 63 1.31 -1.52 -2.39
N LYS A 64 1.59 -0.45 -1.66
CA LYS A 64 2.94 0.01 -1.35
C LYS A 64 3.11 0.08 0.15
N PHE A 65 4.34 -0.01 0.62
CA PHE A 65 4.65 0.08 2.04
C PHE A 65 5.55 1.27 2.34
N GLU A 66 5.22 1.95 3.42
CA GLU A 66 6.05 2.92 4.08
C GLU A 66 6.49 2.32 5.42
N ALA A 67 7.73 1.87 5.49
CA ALA A 67 8.20 1.05 6.59
C ALA A 67 9.05 1.82 7.59
N TYR A 68 8.77 1.63 8.87
CA TYR A 68 9.38 2.31 10.00
C TYR A 68 9.96 1.27 10.99
N PRO A 69 11.18 0.77 10.75
CA PRO A 69 11.88 -0.13 11.68
C PRO A 69 12.40 0.64 12.89
N ALA A 70 12.86 -0.10 13.91
CA ALA A 70 13.53 0.42 15.09
C ALA A 70 12.76 1.56 15.80
N MET A 71 11.46 1.46 15.88
CA MET A 71 10.58 2.47 16.53
C MET A 71 10.74 3.89 15.96
N GLN A 72 10.97 4.05 14.66
CA GLN A 72 11.21 5.36 14.02
C GLN A 72 10.07 6.37 14.21
N LEU A 73 8.85 5.90 14.39
CA LEU A 73 7.71 6.78 14.70
C LEU A 73 7.56 7.09 16.18
N GLY A 74 8.51 6.64 17.00
CA GLY A 74 8.51 6.86 18.45
C GLY A 74 7.68 5.85 19.21
N GLY A 75 7.67 6.01 20.53
CA GLY A 75 7.02 5.12 21.46
C GLY A 75 7.89 3.95 21.88
N SER A 76 7.27 2.95 22.49
CA SER A 76 7.90 1.71 22.95
C SER A 76 7.21 0.49 22.32
N PRO A 77 7.84 -0.70 22.34
CA PRO A 77 7.25 -1.92 21.75
C PRO A 77 5.85 -2.26 22.30
N VAL A 78 5.56 -1.94 23.55
CA VAL A 78 4.24 -2.16 24.16
C VAL A 78 3.15 -1.24 23.60
N GLN A 79 3.52 -0.13 22.99
CA GLN A 79 2.60 0.84 22.39
C GLN A 79 2.29 0.57 20.92
N LEU A 80 2.99 -0.35 20.27
CA LEU A 80 2.78 -0.66 18.86
C LEU A 80 1.33 -1.05 18.56
N PHE A 81 0.75 -1.89 19.41
CA PHE A 81 -0.64 -2.30 19.24
C PHE A 81 -1.60 -1.10 19.28
N ASP A 82 -1.40 -0.18 20.24
CA ASP A 82 -2.23 1.00 20.34
C ASP A 82 -2.05 1.94 19.14
N GLN A 83 -0.85 2.08 18.63
CA GLN A 83 -0.59 2.85 17.40
C GLN A 83 -1.38 2.33 16.20
N ALA A 84 -1.46 1.00 16.03
CA ALA A 84 -2.29 0.40 14.98
C ALA A 84 -3.79 0.58 15.27
N LYS A 85 -4.22 0.34 16.51
CA LYS A 85 -5.61 0.51 16.93
C LYS A 85 -6.12 1.94 16.73
N ASP A 86 -5.26 2.92 17.02
CA ASP A 86 -5.61 4.34 16.94
C ASP A 86 -5.40 4.93 15.53
N GLY A 87 -4.97 4.10 14.57
CA GLY A 87 -4.81 4.50 13.17
C GLY A 87 -3.57 5.36 12.88
N VAL A 88 -2.59 5.39 13.78
CA VAL A 88 -1.29 6.06 13.54
C VAL A 88 -0.53 5.34 12.42
N VAL A 89 -0.63 4.02 12.41
CA VAL A 89 -0.08 3.13 11.38
C VAL A 89 -1.11 2.07 11.01
N ASP A 90 -0.94 1.46 9.84
CA ASP A 90 -1.88 0.45 9.34
C ASP A 90 -1.50 -0.96 9.82
N ILE A 91 -0.22 -1.23 9.95
CA ILE A 91 0.31 -2.54 10.30
C ILE A 91 1.42 -2.39 11.33
N VAL A 92 1.39 -3.24 12.35
CA VAL A 92 2.48 -3.38 13.33
C VAL A 92 2.92 -4.82 13.42
N TRP A 93 4.20 -5.01 13.68
CA TRP A 93 4.73 -6.29 14.11
C TRP A 93 5.26 -6.15 15.54
N THR A 94 4.71 -6.94 16.46
CA THR A 94 5.08 -6.95 17.87
C THR A 94 5.00 -8.37 18.43
N LEU A 95 5.56 -8.56 19.62
CA LEU A 95 5.47 -9.84 20.33
C LEU A 95 4.20 -9.89 21.20
N PRO A 96 3.57 -11.06 21.39
CA PRO A 96 2.41 -11.20 22.27
C PRO A 96 2.64 -10.66 23.68
N GLY A 97 3.82 -10.88 24.26
CA GLY A 97 4.18 -10.36 25.59
C GLY A 97 4.16 -8.83 25.71
N ASN A 98 4.29 -8.10 24.59
CA ASN A 98 4.12 -6.64 24.58
C ASN A 98 2.65 -6.22 24.68
N THR A 99 1.71 -7.15 24.56
CA THR A 99 0.27 -6.92 24.59
C THR A 99 -0.42 -7.68 25.73
N ALA A 100 0.29 -7.92 26.83
CA ALA A 100 -0.19 -8.71 27.98
C ALA A 100 -1.58 -8.29 28.44
N GLY A 101 -2.44 -9.27 28.69
CA GLY A 101 -3.85 -9.07 29.08
C GLY A 101 -4.81 -8.74 27.94
N ARG A 102 -4.31 -8.45 26.73
CA ARG A 102 -5.17 -8.10 25.57
C ARG A 102 -5.57 -9.30 24.73
N PHE A 103 -4.72 -10.32 24.69
CA PHE A 103 -4.92 -11.54 23.91
C PHE A 103 -4.68 -12.79 24.77
N PRO A 104 -5.52 -13.05 25.78
CA PRO A 104 -5.25 -14.10 26.77
C PRO A 104 -5.10 -15.52 26.15
N ARG A 105 -5.72 -15.77 25.00
CA ARG A 105 -5.55 -17.06 24.30
C ARG A 105 -4.19 -17.23 23.65
N SER A 106 -3.53 -16.13 23.28
CA SER A 106 -2.18 -16.16 22.69
C SER A 106 -1.10 -16.25 23.76
N GLU A 107 -1.39 -15.81 24.97
CA GLU A 107 -0.44 -15.81 26.09
C GLU A 107 -0.05 -17.21 26.55
N VAL A 108 -0.84 -18.22 26.22
CA VAL A 108 -0.52 -19.63 26.50
C VAL A 108 0.82 -20.06 25.89
N PHE A 109 1.22 -19.48 24.77
CA PHE A 109 2.51 -19.79 24.12
C PHE A 109 3.72 -19.17 24.82
N GLU A 110 3.51 -18.28 25.77
CA GLU A 110 4.58 -17.62 26.55
C GLU A 110 4.67 -18.13 27.98
N LEU A 111 3.83 -19.10 28.35
CA LEU A 111 3.90 -19.72 29.66
C LEU A 111 5.16 -20.58 29.77
N PRO A 112 5.90 -20.50 30.89
CA PRO A 112 7.01 -21.38 31.15
C PRO A 112 6.50 -22.84 31.29
N PHE A 113 7.19 -23.77 30.66
CA PHE A 113 6.91 -25.22 30.75
C PHE A 113 7.52 -25.78 32.04
#